data_b016dae2440c188bb47f737942a86ad0
#
_entry.id   b016dae2440c188bb47f737942a86ad0
#
_cell.length_a   1.000
_cell.length_b   1.000
_cell.length_c   1.000
_cell.angle_alpha   90.00
_cell.angle_beta   90.00
_cell.angle_gamma   90.00
#
_symmetry.space_group_name_H-M   'P 1'
#
loop_
_entity.id
_entity.type
_entity.pdbx_description
1 polymer ?
#
loop_
_entity_poly.entity_id
_entity_poly.type
_entity_poly.pdbx_seq_one_letter_code
_entity_poly.pdbx_strand_id
1 'polypeptide(L)'
;MRKFIFGIILGAALLCGMKARAQYNREYFFWMGRSSMMNNDYQEAIRTLNTLLRFDEDAFEGYFLRGIAKYNLDDLLGAEADFSTAIRLNPVYTQAYTYRAITRSRLGNYDDALQDFREAIDLRPDLPGPYYSRGVTRLLNQQFKEAIDDFDKFIRQENKVADAFICRGLSYLHLKDTVRAYDNFNTAIRTNRENPGGYNRRGGLYMEQKRFAEAEADFNKAIECDSAYLLSYFNRALVYSDTNRPMLALADFDKVIQLDSTNSLTYFNRAMLRTQIGDYNRALDDYDKVALYSPNNVLVYYNRAGVYAQLGELEKAIDDYSSAIKLYPDFANAYIYRGRLRELLRDPQGAKKDRDTAQKKIAEYRSRLSDSTYSIYADTTQRFDRLLSFDSKFSGGSFDRITGHNGGHEEMRLLPLFKFTLMRPDTVPTVERYHVQRVEDFRKRVDNEYL
;
A
#
# COMPACT_ATOMS: atom_id res chain seq x y z
N MET A 1 -15.75 75.25 -20.41
CA MET A 1 -16.58 74.03 -20.32
C MET A 1 -15.87 72.74 -20.78
N ARG A 2 -15.29 72.66 -21.97
CA ARG A 2 -14.63 71.40 -22.44
C ARG A 2 -13.51 70.88 -21.54
N LYS A 3 -12.67 71.74 -20.91
CA LYS A 3 -11.58 71.33 -20.04
C LYS A 3 -12.07 70.83 -18.67
N PHE A 4 -13.24 71.28 -18.23
CA PHE A 4 -13.85 70.82 -16.96
C PHE A 4 -14.52 69.44 -17.11
N ILE A 5 -15.13 69.23 -18.29
CA ILE A 5 -15.73 67.89 -18.60
C ILE A 5 -14.65 66.84 -18.76
N PHE A 6 -13.49 67.16 -19.34
CA PHE A 6 -12.41 66.22 -19.49
C PHE A 6 -11.79 65.82 -18.12
N GLY A 7 -11.72 66.77 -17.18
CA GLY A 7 -11.24 66.52 -15.81
C GLY A 7 -12.20 65.62 -15.03
N ILE A 8 -13.51 65.76 -15.21
CA ILE A 8 -14.53 64.91 -14.57
C ILE A 8 -14.52 63.49 -15.15
N ILE A 9 -14.34 63.35 -16.49
CA ILE A 9 -14.24 62.05 -17.16
C ILE A 9 -12.96 61.34 -16.76
N LEU A 10 -11.83 62.08 -16.67
CA LEU A 10 -10.56 61.49 -16.19
C LEU A 10 -10.62 61.12 -14.73
N GLY A 11 -11.25 61.91 -13.89
CA GLY A 11 -11.48 61.63 -12.47
C GLY A 11 -12.44 60.43 -12.25
N ALA A 12 -13.49 60.34 -13.07
CA ALA A 12 -14.40 59.18 -13.05
C ALA A 12 -13.70 57.90 -13.57
N ALA A 13 -12.87 58.02 -14.62
CA ALA A 13 -12.06 56.89 -15.11
C ALA A 13 -11.00 56.44 -14.09
N LEU A 14 -10.38 57.35 -13.34
CA LEU A 14 -9.45 57.02 -12.26
C LEU A 14 -10.19 56.41 -11.07
N LEU A 15 -11.38 56.90 -10.73
CA LEU A 15 -12.22 56.33 -9.67
C LEU A 15 -12.84 54.98 -10.08
N CYS A 16 -13.15 54.74 -11.35
CA CYS A 16 -13.55 53.44 -11.90
C CYS A 16 -12.33 52.51 -12.04
N GLY A 17 -11.14 53.03 -12.36
CA GLY A 17 -9.90 52.25 -12.43
C GLY A 17 -9.40 51.75 -11.09
N MET A 18 -9.79 52.41 -10.00
CA MET A 18 -9.44 51.98 -8.64
C MET A 18 -10.35 50.92 -8.04
N LYS A 19 -11.44 50.52 -8.72
CA LYS A 19 -12.36 49.48 -8.31
C LYS A 19 -12.68 48.42 -9.35
N ALA A 20 -11.95 48.37 -10.45
CA ALA A 20 -11.89 47.15 -11.24
C ALA A 20 -10.84 46.20 -10.64
N ARG A 21 -10.87 45.99 -9.38
CA ARG A 21 -10.53 44.64 -8.86
C ARG A 21 -11.58 43.77 -9.52
N ALA A 22 -11.20 43.01 -10.54
CA ALA A 22 -12.01 41.91 -11.03
C ALA A 22 -12.61 41.25 -9.78
N GLN A 23 -13.93 41.22 -9.68
CA GLN A 23 -14.57 40.73 -8.49
C GLN A 23 -14.18 39.27 -8.39
N TYR A 24 -13.12 39.04 -7.62
CA TYR A 24 -12.56 37.72 -7.43
C TYR A 24 -13.65 36.87 -6.78
N ASN A 25 -14.19 35.95 -7.54
CA ASN A 25 -15.23 35.06 -7.03
C ASN A 25 -14.52 33.82 -6.42
N ARG A 26 -14.22 33.92 -5.11
CA ARG A 26 -13.68 32.81 -4.30
C ARG A 26 -14.48 31.52 -4.52
N GLU A 27 -15.80 31.61 -4.48
CA GLU A 27 -16.71 30.48 -4.64
C GLU A 27 -16.56 29.83 -6.02
N TYR A 28 -16.35 30.63 -7.07
CA TYR A 28 -16.14 30.10 -8.42
C TYR A 28 -14.90 29.20 -8.51
N PHE A 29 -13.75 29.65 -8.03
CA PHE A 29 -12.53 28.87 -8.07
C PHE A 29 -12.58 27.67 -7.14
N PHE A 30 -13.23 27.83 -6.00
CA PHE A 30 -13.47 26.71 -5.08
C PHE A 30 -14.37 25.66 -5.73
N TRP A 31 -15.47 26.07 -6.34
CA TRP A 31 -16.39 25.18 -7.05
C TRP A 31 -15.73 24.51 -8.26
N MET A 32 -14.97 25.25 -9.07
CA MET A 32 -14.21 24.71 -10.22
C MET A 32 -13.18 23.68 -9.77
N GLY A 33 -12.37 23.99 -8.76
CA GLY A 33 -11.42 23.05 -8.19
C GLY A 33 -12.08 21.76 -7.72
N ARG A 34 -13.22 21.89 -7.04
CA ARG A 34 -14.03 20.76 -6.58
C ARG A 34 -14.64 19.96 -7.75
N SER A 35 -15.09 20.63 -8.80
CA SER A 35 -15.60 19.98 -10.01
C SER A 35 -14.52 19.17 -10.72
N SER A 36 -13.32 19.74 -10.86
CA SER A 36 -12.16 19.02 -11.42
C SER A 36 -11.80 17.79 -10.59
N MET A 37 -11.86 17.89 -9.25
CA MET A 37 -11.69 16.73 -8.34
C MET A 37 -12.72 15.63 -8.61
N MET A 38 -14.01 16.01 -8.81
CA MET A 38 -15.08 15.04 -9.11
C MET A 38 -14.91 14.34 -10.45
N ASN A 39 -14.23 14.99 -11.40
CA ASN A 39 -13.92 14.46 -12.73
C ASN A 39 -12.54 13.74 -12.75
N ASN A 40 -11.88 13.57 -11.60
CA ASN A 40 -10.55 13.02 -11.45
C ASN A 40 -9.44 13.79 -12.19
N ASP A 41 -9.72 15.04 -12.60
CA ASP A 41 -8.71 15.93 -13.18
C ASP A 41 -7.96 16.67 -12.05
N TYR A 42 -7.12 15.91 -11.36
CA TYR A 42 -6.38 16.41 -10.20
C TYR A 42 -5.37 17.49 -10.57
N GLN A 43 -4.82 17.46 -11.79
CA GLN A 43 -3.88 18.50 -12.24
C GLN A 43 -4.60 19.84 -12.43
N GLU A 44 -5.76 19.83 -13.06
CA GLU A 44 -6.57 21.04 -13.23
C GLU A 44 -7.12 21.54 -11.89
N ALA A 45 -7.51 20.62 -11.01
CA ALA A 45 -7.88 20.96 -9.63
C ALA A 45 -6.77 21.74 -8.92
N ILE A 46 -5.51 21.27 -9.00
CA ILE A 46 -4.36 21.95 -8.40
C ILE A 46 -4.15 23.34 -9.02
N ARG A 47 -4.24 23.50 -10.35
CA ARG A 47 -4.07 24.81 -11.01
C ARG A 47 -5.13 25.80 -10.54
N THR A 48 -6.38 25.36 -10.52
CA THR A 48 -7.52 26.18 -10.11
C THR A 48 -7.41 26.58 -8.63
N LEU A 49 -7.07 25.61 -7.75
CA LEU A 49 -6.89 25.86 -6.32
C LEU A 49 -5.65 26.72 -6.04
N ASN A 50 -4.58 26.61 -6.82
CA ASN A 50 -3.45 27.53 -6.74
C ASN A 50 -3.87 28.99 -7.05
N THR A 51 -4.79 29.15 -7.99
CA THR A 51 -5.34 30.49 -8.29
C THR A 51 -6.17 31.00 -7.12
N LEU A 52 -7.03 30.16 -6.54
CA LEU A 52 -7.78 30.50 -5.31
C LEU A 52 -6.83 30.98 -4.21
N LEU A 53 -5.81 30.18 -3.88
CA LEU A 53 -4.90 30.41 -2.77
C LEU A 53 -3.93 31.59 -2.95
N ARG A 54 -3.75 32.10 -4.17
CA ARG A 54 -3.03 33.36 -4.43
C ARG A 54 -3.83 34.61 -4.02
N PHE A 55 -5.14 34.51 -4.01
CA PHE A 55 -6.03 35.62 -3.68
C PHE A 55 -6.60 35.52 -2.27
N ASP A 56 -6.70 34.32 -1.75
CA ASP A 56 -7.21 34.00 -0.41
C ASP A 56 -6.31 32.97 0.25
N GLU A 57 -5.26 33.48 0.92
CA GLU A 57 -4.25 32.64 1.60
C GLU A 57 -4.81 31.97 2.86
N ASP A 58 -5.97 32.41 3.34
CA ASP A 58 -6.63 31.87 4.53
C ASP A 58 -7.72 30.83 4.19
N ALA A 59 -7.92 30.52 2.91
CA ALA A 59 -8.88 29.51 2.47
C ALA A 59 -8.43 28.09 2.85
N PHE A 60 -8.68 27.67 4.10
CA PHE A 60 -8.26 26.34 4.59
C PHE A 60 -8.85 25.19 3.75
N GLU A 61 -10.09 25.31 3.26
CA GLU A 61 -10.70 24.32 2.38
C GLU A 61 -9.97 24.22 1.02
N GLY A 62 -9.41 25.33 0.54
CA GLY A 62 -8.58 25.36 -0.67
C GLY A 62 -7.30 24.53 -0.52
N TYR A 63 -6.61 24.69 0.58
CA TYR A 63 -5.45 23.84 0.91
C TYR A 63 -5.87 22.39 1.08
N PHE A 64 -6.95 22.12 1.79
CA PHE A 64 -7.45 20.77 1.99
C PHE A 64 -7.76 20.07 0.66
N LEU A 65 -8.51 20.69 -0.26
CA LEU A 65 -8.81 20.12 -1.56
C LEU A 65 -7.55 19.92 -2.43
N ARG A 66 -6.61 20.90 -2.39
CA ARG A 66 -5.34 20.76 -3.10
C ARG A 66 -4.48 19.64 -2.53
N GLY A 67 -4.49 19.47 -1.22
CA GLY A 67 -3.86 18.33 -0.55
C GLY A 67 -4.43 16.99 -1.03
N ILE A 68 -5.77 16.87 -1.15
CA ILE A 68 -6.40 15.66 -1.72
C ILE A 68 -5.98 15.45 -3.18
N ALA A 69 -5.95 16.50 -4.02
CA ALA A 69 -5.53 16.38 -5.40
C ALA A 69 -4.07 15.90 -5.53
N LYS A 70 -3.16 16.47 -4.73
CA LYS A 70 -1.76 16.03 -4.65
C LYS A 70 -1.62 14.59 -4.17
N TYR A 71 -2.39 14.21 -3.15
CA TYR A 71 -2.41 12.84 -2.63
C TYR A 71 -2.79 11.82 -3.73
N ASN A 72 -3.80 12.13 -4.54
CA ASN A 72 -4.21 11.27 -5.66
C ASN A 72 -3.18 11.22 -6.81
N LEU A 73 -2.33 12.24 -6.93
CA LEU A 73 -1.20 12.26 -7.86
C LEU A 73 0.10 11.68 -7.26
N ASP A 74 0.03 11.06 -6.08
CA ASP A 74 1.17 10.49 -5.35
C ASP A 74 2.20 11.52 -4.83
N ASP A 75 1.86 12.83 -4.88
CA ASP A 75 2.64 13.88 -4.21
C ASP A 75 2.30 13.92 -2.71
N LEU A 76 2.76 12.90 -1.98
CA LEU A 76 2.42 12.73 -0.58
C LEU A 76 3.01 13.82 0.32
N LEU A 77 4.23 14.29 0.03
CA LEU A 77 4.85 15.36 0.82
C LEU A 77 4.15 16.70 0.59
N GLY A 78 3.79 17.00 -0.64
CA GLY A 78 3.00 18.19 -0.97
C GLY A 78 1.58 18.13 -0.37
N ALA A 79 0.97 16.96 -0.29
CA ALA A 79 -0.33 16.75 0.36
C ALA A 79 -0.24 16.98 1.88
N GLU A 80 0.77 16.40 2.56
CA GLU A 80 1.00 16.60 4.01
C GLU A 80 1.18 18.08 4.36
N ALA A 81 1.95 18.83 3.55
CA ALA A 81 2.16 20.25 3.74
C ALA A 81 0.85 21.05 3.61
N ASP A 82 0.02 20.75 2.61
CA ASP A 82 -1.26 21.39 2.39
C ASP A 82 -2.25 21.07 3.52
N PHE A 83 -2.36 19.81 3.98
CA PHE A 83 -3.20 19.45 5.13
C PHE A 83 -2.71 20.13 6.41
N SER A 84 -1.40 20.25 6.60
CA SER A 84 -0.82 20.96 7.76
C SER A 84 -1.18 22.44 7.76
N THR A 85 -1.21 23.07 6.58
CA THR A 85 -1.65 24.46 6.44
C THR A 85 -3.15 24.59 6.72
N ALA A 86 -3.98 23.68 6.22
CA ALA A 86 -5.42 23.65 6.50
C ALA A 86 -5.70 23.51 8.00
N ILE A 87 -4.95 22.66 8.71
CA ILE A 87 -5.06 22.49 10.17
C ILE A 87 -4.62 23.77 10.92
N ARG A 88 -3.56 24.42 10.47
CA ARG A 88 -3.08 25.67 11.09
C ARG A 88 -4.14 26.78 10.97
N LEU A 89 -4.80 26.87 9.82
CA LEU A 89 -5.84 27.86 9.57
C LEU A 89 -7.17 27.50 10.27
N ASN A 90 -7.52 26.21 10.32
CA ASN A 90 -8.69 25.72 11.03
C ASN A 90 -8.34 24.50 11.92
N PRO A 91 -7.96 24.71 13.18
CA PRO A 91 -7.51 23.63 14.09
C PRO A 91 -8.61 22.64 14.51
N VAL A 92 -9.86 22.87 14.15
CA VAL A 92 -10.97 21.97 14.46
C VAL A 92 -11.49 21.24 13.20
N TYR A 93 -10.78 21.37 12.09
CA TYR A 93 -11.16 20.74 10.82
C TYR A 93 -10.74 19.26 10.80
N THR A 94 -11.59 18.40 11.32
CA THR A 94 -11.36 16.96 11.52
C THR A 94 -10.88 16.23 10.27
N GLN A 95 -11.41 16.60 9.09
CA GLN A 95 -11.03 15.96 7.84
C GLN A 95 -9.55 16.17 7.52
N ALA A 96 -9.01 17.37 7.78
CA ALA A 96 -7.60 17.64 7.50
C ALA A 96 -6.65 16.77 8.34
N TYR A 97 -6.99 16.56 9.62
CA TYR A 97 -6.24 15.60 10.46
C TYR A 97 -6.34 14.19 9.92
N THR A 98 -7.54 13.73 9.54
CA THR A 98 -7.76 12.39 9.01
C THR A 98 -6.94 12.14 7.74
N TYR A 99 -6.98 13.08 6.79
CA TYR A 99 -6.24 12.94 5.53
C TYR A 99 -4.73 13.10 5.71
N ARG A 100 -4.28 13.98 6.60
CA ARG A 100 -2.85 14.05 6.94
C ARG A 100 -2.37 12.76 7.57
N ALA A 101 -3.15 12.17 8.46
CA ALA A 101 -2.86 10.88 9.07
C ALA A 101 -2.75 9.75 8.02
N ILE A 102 -3.72 9.67 7.09
CA ILE A 102 -3.67 8.71 5.98
C ILE A 102 -2.40 8.92 5.13
N THR A 103 -2.07 10.17 4.81
CA THR A 103 -0.88 10.51 4.04
C THR A 103 0.41 10.10 4.78
N ARG A 104 0.52 10.40 6.07
CA ARG A 104 1.64 10.00 6.93
C ARG A 104 1.76 8.47 7.04
N SER A 105 0.62 7.78 7.12
CA SER A 105 0.58 6.32 7.13
C SER A 105 1.14 5.73 5.82
N ARG A 106 0.83 6.33 4.66
CA ARG A 106 1.44 5.94 3.37
C ARG A 106 2.94 6.23 3.31
N LEU A 107 3.40 7.29 3.95
CA LEU A 107 4.83 7.62 4.08
C LEU A 107 5.58 6.72 5.07
N GLY A 108 4.86 5.86 5.82
CA GLY A 108 5.43 5.01 6.86
C GLY A 108 5.60 5.70 8.22
N ASN A 109 5.17 6.96 8.36
CA ASN A 109 5.23 7.75 9.57
C ASN A 109 4.04 7.42 10.49
N TYR A 110 4.00 6.17 10.99
CA TYR A 110 2.84 5.64 11.69
C TYR A 110 2.54 6.35 13.01
N ASP A 111 3.56 6.72 13.79
CA ASP A 111 3.35 7.37 15.09
C ASP A 111 2.69 8.75 14.95
N ASP A 112 3.16 9.55 14.01
CA ASP A 112 2.56 10.85 13.68
C ASP A 112 1.15 10.70 13.11
N ALA A 113 0.92 9.68 12.27
CA ALA A 113 -0.40 9.35 11.75
C ALA A 113 -1.38 8.99 12.88
N LEU A 114 -0.96 8.15 13.82
CA LEU A 114 -1.76 7.76 14.98
C LEU A 114 -2.08 8.95 15.89
N GLN A 115 -1.19 9.93 15.99
CA GLN A 115 -1.45 11.17 16.72
C GLN A 115 -2.54 11.99 16.03
N ASP A 116 -2.46 12.19 14.72
CA ASP A 116 -3.46 12.92 13.96
C ASP A 116 -4.84 12.24 14.03
N PHE A 117 -4.90 10.91 13.98
CA PHE A 117 -6.16 10.20 14.17
C PHE A 117 -6.73 10.39 15.58
N ARG A 118 -5.90 10.49 16.62
CA ARG A 118 -6.39 10.85 17.97
C ARG A 118 -7.05 12.22 17.97
N GLU A 119 -6.38 13.22 17.41
CA GLU A 119 -6.94 14.58 17.30
C GLU A 119 -8.26 14.58 16.51
N ALA A 120 -8.33 13.85 15.39
CA ALA A 120 -9.57 13.74 14.61
C ALA A 120 -10.72 13.09 15.39
N ILE A 121 -10.43 12.04 16.15
CA ILE A 121 -11.42 11.32 16.97
C ILE A 121 -11.84 12.16 18.19
N ASP A 122 -10.92 12.86 18.82
CA ASP A 122 -11.22 13.73 19.97
C ASP A 122 -12.10 14.92 19.57
N LEU A 123 -11.90 15.44 18.35
CA LEU A 123 -12.76 16.49 17.78
C LEU A 123 -14.15 15.96 17.37
N ARG A 124 -14.23 14.75 16.81
CA ARG A 124 -15.48 14.14 16.29
C ARG A 124 -15.49 12.63 16.55
N PRO A 125 -15.80 12.22 17.80
CA PRO A 125 -15.83 10.81 18.18
C PRO A 125 -17.02 10.03 17.55
N ASP A 126 -17.97 10.75 16.96
CA ASP A 126 -19.13 10.22 16.25
C ASP A 126 -18.82 9.77 14.82
N LEU A 127 -17.67 10.19 14.24
CA LEU A 127 -17.31 9.84 12.88
C LEU A 127 -16.67 8.45 12.83
N PRO A 128 -17.22 7.49 12.07
CA PRO A 128 -16.65 6.15 11.95
C PRO A 128 -15.31 6.11 11.19
N GLY A 129 -15.13 6.97 10.17
CA GLY A 129 -13.99 6.95 9.27
C GLY A 129 -12.62 7.01 9.92
N PRO A 130 -12.37 7.94 10.84
CA PRO A 130 -11.09 7.99 11.55
C PRO A 130 -10.75 6.70 12.30
N TYR A 131 -11.74 5.98 12.86
CA TYR A 131 -11.51 4.68 13.50
C TYR A 131 -11.07 3.62 12.49
N TYR A 132 -11.75 3.54 11.33
CA TYR A 132 -11.35 2.60 10.28
C TYR A 132 -9.92 2.86 9.81
N SER A 133 -9.61 4.10 9.45
CA SER A 133 -8.29 4.48 8.94
C SER A 133 -7.19 4.30 9.99
N ARG A 134 -7.48 4.59 11.27
CA ARG A 134 -6.56 4.32 12.37
C ARG A 134 -6.35 2.82 12.57
N GLY A 135 -7.41 2.02 12.48
CA GLY A 135 -7.34 0.57 12.55
C GLY A 135 -6.46 -0.01 11.44
N VAL A 136 -6.57 0.49 10.21
CA VAL A 136 -5.70 0.11 9.09
C VAL A 136 -4.24 0.51 9.39
N THR A 137 -4.00 1.73 9.84
CA THR A 137 -2.66 2.21 10.21
C THR A 137 -2.04 1.35 11.33
N ARG A 138 -2.83 0.97 12.33
CA ARG A 138 -2.40 0.07 13.42
C ARG A 138 -2.08 -1.34 12.92
N LEU A 139 -2.89 -1.87 12.00
CA LEU A 139 -2.62 -3.15 11.35
C LEU A 139 -1.26 -3.12 10.62
N LEU A 140 -0.97 -2.04 9.88
CA LEU A 140 0.31 -1.82 9.21
C LEU A 140 1.47 -1.69 10.20
N ASN A 141 1.24 -1.01 11.30
CA ASN A 141 2.22 -0.83 12.40
C ASN A 141 2.24 -2.03 13.36
N GLN A 142 1.65 -3.17 12.98
CA GLN A 142 1.64 -4.44 13.75
C GLN A 142 0.98 -4.34 15.14
N GLN A 143 0.16 -3.32 15.38
CA GLN A 143 -0.63 -3.13 16.61
C GLN A 143 -1.99 -3.83 16.45
N PHE A 144 -1.97 -5.16 16.35
CA PHE A 144 -3.13 -5.95 15.90
C PHE A 144 -4.31 -5.91 16.86
N LYS A 145 -4.08 -5.88 18.18
CA LYS A 145 -5.15 -5.83 19.18
C LYS A 145 -5.89 -4.50 19.13
N GLU A 146 -5.13 -3.42 19.10
CA GLU A 146 -5.66 -2.06 19.01
C GLU A 146 -6.35 -1.81 17.66
N ALA A 147 -5.88 -2.44 16.58
CA ALA A 147 -6.54 -2.40 15.29
C ALA A 147 -7.93 -3.06 15.35
N ILE A 148 -8.06 -4.20 16.03
CA ILE A 148 -9.36 -4.88 16.24
C ILE A 148 -10.32 -3.96 16.99
N ASP A 149 -9.87 -3.29 18.05
CA ASP A 149 -10.72 -2.37 18.82
C ASP A 149 -11.26 -1.22 17.96
N ASP A 150 -10.44 -0.70 17.05
CA ASP A 150 -10.85 0.35 16.12
C ASP A 150 -11.83 -0.17 15.06
N PHE A 151 -11.58 -1.34 14.49
CA PHE A 151 -12.52 -1.95 13.55
C PHE A 151 -13.85 -2.31 14.24
N ASP A 152 -13.83 -2.71 15.50
CA ASP A 152 -15.05 -2.95 16.27
C ASP A 152 -15.89 -1.67 16.47
N LYS A 153 -15.23 -0.54 16.72
CA LYS A 153 -15.91 0.76 16.81
C LYS A 153 -16.51 1.18 15.48
N PHE A 154 -15.76 0.99 14.39
CA PHE A 154 -16.24 1.27 13.04
C PHE A 154 -17.44 0.39 12.66
N ILE A 155 -17.32 -0.93 12.80
CA ILE A 155 -18.34 -1.92 12.41
C ILE A 155 -19.65 -1.73 13.19
N ARG A 156 -19.61 -1.26 14.43
CA ARG A 156 -20.82 -0.94 15.21
C ARG A 156 -21.67 0.15 14.56
N GLN A 157 -21.05 1.06 13.85
CA GLN A 157 -21.73 2.17 13.17
C GLN A 157 -21.97 1.87 11.68
N GLU A 158 -21.01 1.20 11.03
CA GLU A 158 -20.98 0.92 9.59
C GLU A 158 -20.75 -0.58 9.34
N ASN A 159 -21.80 -1.37 9.46
CA ASN A 159 -21.72 -2.83 9.36
C ASN A 159 -21.88 -3.41 7.93
N LYS A 160 -21.95 -2.53 6.92
CA LYS A 160 -22.11 -2.92 5.50
C LYS A 160 -20.82 -2.79 4.69
N VAL A 161 -19.69 -2.54 5.33
CA VAL A 161 -18.38 -2.39 4.69
C VAL A 161 -17.60 -3.68 4.82
N ALA A 162 -17.53 -4.46 3.74
CA ALA A 162 -16.87 -5.77 3.72
C ALA A 162 -15.37 -5.67 4.11
N ASP A 163 -14.69 -4.60 3.68
CA ASP A 163 -13.26 -4.40 3.93
C ASP A 163 -12.92 -4.24 5.42
N ALA A 164 -13.86 -3.71 6.21
CA ALA A 164 -13.65 -3.62 7.66
C ALA A 164 -13.57 -5.01 8.32
N PHE A 165 -14.40 -5.95 7.86
CA PHE A 165 -14.33 -7.33 8.30
C PHE A 165 -13.07 -8.02 7.78
N ILE A 166 -12.64 -7.75 6.55
CA ILE A 166 -11.37 -8.28 5.99
C ILE A 166 -10.20 -7.80 6.85
N CYS A 167 -10.09 -6.51 7.12
CA CYS A 167 -9.00 -5.94 7.92
C CYS A 167 -9.00 -6.46 9.36
N ARG A 168 -10.18 -6.59 9.99
CA ARG A 168 -10.30 -7.19 11.32
C ARG A 168 -9.91 -8.67 11.30
N GLY A 169 -10.32 -9.41 10.27
CA GLY A 169 -9.93 -10.79 10.05
C GLY A 169 -8.43 -10.98 9.88
N LEU A 170 -7.77 -10.09 9.13
CA LEU A 170 -6.31 -10.07 9.01
C LEU A 170 -5.63 -9.80 10.36
N SER A 171 -6.16 -8.89 11.17
CA SER A 171 -5.64 -8.63 12.51
C SER A 171 -5.71 -9.87 13.41
N TYR A 172 -6.83 -10.63 13.36
CA TYR A 172 -6.93 -11.90 14.06
C TYR A 172 -5.97 -12.96 13.51
N LEU A 173 -5.76 -13.01 12.20
CA LEU A 173 -4.83 -13.94 11.57
C LEU A 173 -3.40 -13.70 12.06
N HIS A 174 -2.95 -12.45 12.13
CA HIS A 174 -1.64 -12.10 12.69
C HIS A 174 -1.51 -12.47 14.17
N LEU A 175 -2.59 -12.45 14.92
CA LEU A 175 -2.65 -12.96 16.30
C LEU A 175 -2.78 -14.49 16.37
N LYS A 176 -2.70 -15.18 15.22
CA LYS A 176 -2.87 -16.64 15.08
C LYS A 176 -4.25 -17.16 15.51
N ASP A 177 -5.25 -16.30 15.57
CA ASP A 177 -6.64 -16.66 15.80
C ASP A 177 -7.35 -16.92 14.46
N THR A 178 -7.08 -18.10 13.91
CA THR A 178 -7.60 -18.51 12.60
C THR A 178 -9.11 -18.68 12.59
N VAL A 179 -9.72 -19.00 13.75
CA VAL A 179 -11.18 -19.16 13.87
C VAL A 179 -11.87 -17.83 13.68
N ARG A 180 -11.48 -16.81 14.45
CA ARG A 180 -12.06 -15.48 14.30
C ARG A 180 -11.70 -14.83 12.95
N ALA A 181 -10.53 -15.11 12.41
CA ALA A 181 -10.17 -14.67 11.06
C ALA A 181 -11.13 -15.23 10.00
N TYR A 182 -11.38 -16.55 10.04
CA TYR A 182 -12.32 -17.23 9.15
C TYR A 182 -13.75 -16.67 9.25
N ASP A 183 -14.26 -16.45 10.46
CA ASP A 183 -15.59 -15.88 10.68
C ASP A 183 -15.72 -14.48 10.11
N ASN A 184 -14.65 -13.66 10.22
CA ASN A 184 -14.62 -12.34 9.65
C ASN A 184 -14.62 -12.37 8.11
N PHE A 185 -13.82 -13.23 7.48
CA PHE A 185 -13.83 -13.37 6.01
C PHE A 185 -15.18 -13.89 5.50
N ASN A 186 -15.81 -14.82 6.20
CA ASN A 186 -17.19 -15.24 5.89
C ASN A 186 -18.19 -14.09 6.00
N THR A 187 -18.04 -13.25 7.02
CA THR A 187 -18.91 -12.09 7.20
C THR A 187 -18.68 -11.07 6.08
N ALA A 188 -17.42 -10.81 5.70
CA ALA A 188 -17.10 -9.95 4.56
C ALA A 188 -17.78 -10.44 3.27
N ILE A 189 -17.68 -11.75 2.97
CA ILE A 189 -18.35 -12.36 1.80
C ILE A 189 -19.88 -12.20 1.87
N ARG A 190 -20.50 -12.40 3.05
CA ARG A 190 -21.94 -12.19 3.21
C ARG A 190 -22.34 -10.74 3.05
N THR A 191 -21.50 -9.81 3.48
CA THR A 191 -21.73 -8.37 3.41
C THR A 191 -21.65 -7.86 1.97
N ASN A 192 -20.67 -8.33 1.21
CA ASN A 192 -20.53 -8.03 -0.21
C ASN A 192 -20.00 -9.25 -0.97
N ARG A 193 -20.90 -9.91 -1.72
CA ARG A 193 -20.57 -11.12 -2.50
C ARG A 193 -19.76 -10.84 -3.77
N GLU A 194 -19.67 -9.58 -4.17
CA GLU A 194 -18.91 -9.15 -5.34
C GLU A 194 -17.49 -8.66 -4.95
N ASN A 195 -17.18 -8.59 -3.66
CA ASN A 195 -15.85 -8.21 -3.20
C ASN A 195 -14.90 -9.42 -3.27
N PRO A 196 -13.87 -9.40 -4.13
CA PRO A 196 -12.94 -10.52 -4.29
C PRO A 196 -12.08 -10.76 -3.04
N GLY A 197 -11.84 -9.71 -2.24
CA GLY A 197 -10.94 -9.76 -1.08
C GLY A 197 -11.36 -10.80 -0.04
N GLY A 198 -12.67 -10.90 0.26
CA GLY A 198 -13.18 -11.87 1.23
C GLY A 198 -12.88 -13.32 0.83
N TYR A 199 -13.17 -13.66 -0.42
CA TYR A 199 -12.87 -14.98 -0.98
C TYR A 199 -11.37 -15.24 -1.02
N ASN A 200 -10.57 -14.29 -1.51
CA ASN A 200 -9.13 -14.46 -1.60
C ASN A 200 -8.48 -14.69 -0.22
N ARG A 201 -8.92 -13.99 0.83
CA ARG A 201 -8.40 -14.18 2.20
C ARG A 201 -8.85 -15.52 2.80
N ARG A 202 -10.08 -15.93 2.58
CA ARG A 202 -10.56 -17.24 3.04
C ARG A 202 -9.87 -18.38 2.28
N GLY A 203 -9.70 -18.23 0.97
CA GLY A 203 -8.93 -19.17 0.15
C GLY A 203 -7.49 -19.32 0.64
N GLY A 204 -6.84 -18.24 1.05
CA GLY A 204 -5.52 -18.29 1.69
C GLY A 204 -5.49 -19.12 2.96
N LEU A 205 -6.50 -18.98 3.84
CA LEU A 205 -6.63 -19.82 5.04
C LEU A 205 -6.81 -21.32 4.69
N TYR A 206 -7.62 -21.61 3.68
CA TYR A 206 -7.78 -22.99 3.22
C TYR A 206 -6.47 -23.57 2.66
N MET A 207 -5.69 -22.76 1.93
CA MET A 207 -4.38 -23.16 1.41
C MET A 207 -3.40 -23.49 2.56
N GLU A 208 -3.32 -22.67 3.60
CA GLU A 208 -2.51 -22.93 4.80
C GLU A 208 -2.93 -24.24 5.51
N GLN A 209 -4.21 -24.57 5.49
CA GLN A 209 -4.76 -25.81 6.02
C GLN A 209 -4.61 -27.00 5.03
N LYS A 210 -3.99 -26.81 3.88
CA LYS A 210 -3.88 -27.78 2.78
C LYS A 210 -5.23 -28.27 2.23
N ARG A 211 -6.27 -27.48 2.40
CA ARG A 211 -7.61 -27.69 1.84
C ARG A 211 -7.66 -27.08 0.44
N PHE A 212 -6.91 -27.67 -0.46
CA PHE A 212 -6.64 -27.08 -1.79
C PHE A 212 -7.88 -26.97 -2.67
N ALA A 213 -8.85 -27.88 -2.56
CA ALA A 213 -10.08 -27.81 -3.34
C ALA A 213 -10.94 -26.60 -2.95
N GLU A 214 -11.08 -26.33 -1.67
CA GLU A 214 -11.81 -25.17 -1.16
C GLU A 214 -11.06 -23.86 -1.44
N ALA A 215 -9.74 -23.88 -1.35
CA ALA A 215 -8.90 -22.73 -1.71
C ALA A 215 -9.07 -22.37 -3.20
N GLU A 216 -9.01 -23.36 -4.09
CA GLU A 216 -9.22 -23.17 -5.54
C GLU A 216 -10.63 -22.62 -5.82
N ALA A 217 -11.67 -23.15 -5.18
CA ALA A 217 -13.05 -22.67 -5.34
C ALA A 217 -13.18 -21.18 -4.94
N ASP A 218 -12.57 -20.80 -3.84
CA ASP A 218 -12.59 -19.40 -3.38
C ASP A 218 -11.79 -18.48 -4.31
N PHE A 219 -10.61 -18.89 -4.78
CA PHE A 219 -9.85 -18.08 -5.74
C PHE A 219 -10.56 -17.96 -7.09
N ASN A 220 -11.23 -19.02 -7.55
CA ASN A 220 -12.09 -18.97 -8.75
C ASN A 220 -13.20 -17.92 -8.55
N LYS A 221 -13.84 -17.92 -7.36
CA LYS A 221 -14.91 -16.97 -7.06
C LYS A 221 -14.41 -15.54 -6.98
N ALA A 222 -13.24 -15.32 -6.41
CA ALA A 222 -12.61 -14.00 -6.40
C ALA A 222 -12.30 -13.49 -7.82
N ILE A 223 -11.82 -14.36 -8.71
CA ILE A 223 -11.56 -14.03 -10.14
C ILE A 223 -12.86 -13.75 -10.90
N GLU A 224 -13.94 -14.46 -10.60
CA GLU A 224 -15.27 -14.17 -11.17
C GLU A 224 -15.78 -12.78 -10.73
N CYS A 225 -15.53 -12.38 -9.48
CA CYS A 225 -15.90 -11.06 -8.97
C CYS A 225 -15.07 -9.94 -9.61
N ASP A 226 -13.78 -10.17 -9.79
CA ASP A 226 -12.86 -9.22 -10.40
C ASP A 226 -11.78 -9.97 -11.20
N SER A 227 -11.90 -9.96 -12.53
CA SER A 227 -10.96 -10.61 -13.45
C SER A 227 -9.57 -9.94 -13.51
N ALA A 228 -9.40 -8.77 -12.89
CA ALA A 228 -8.12 -8.09 -12.74
C ALA A 228 -7.52 -8.27 -11.32
N TYR A 229 -8.19 -9.02 -10.44
CA TYR A 229 -7.71 -9.24 -9.08
C TYR A 229 -6.50 -10.19 -9.04
N LEU A 230 -5.35 -9.62 -9.22
CA LEU A 230 -4.05 -10.27 -9.43
C LEU A 230 -3.70 -11.30 -8.35
N LEU A 231 -4.00 -10.99 -7.06
CA LEU A 231 -3.69 -11.88 -5.94
C LEU A 231 -4.37 -13.25 -6.05
N SER A 232 -5.58 -13.32 -6.61
CA SER A 232 -6.28 -14.59 -6.72
C SER A 232 -5.68 -15.52 -7.78
N TYR A 233 -5.21 -14.97 -8.90
CA TYR A 233 -4.43 -15.74 -9.87
C TYR A 233 -3.13 -16.24 -9.26
N PHE A 234 -2.39 -15.34 -8.57
CA PHE A 234 -1.13 -15.72 -7.93
C PHE A 234 -1.32 -16.86 -6.91
N ASN A 235 -2.29 -16.72 -6.00
CA ASN A 235 -2.57 -17.71 -4.98
C ASN A 235 -3.09 -19.02 -5.57
N ARG A 236 -3.93 -18.96 -6.63
CA ARG A 236 -4.41 -20.16 -7.33
C ARG A 236 -3.27 -20.87 -8.06
N ALA A 237 -2.31 -20.13 -8.63
CA ALA A 237 -1.11 -20.69 -9.22
C ALA A 237 -0.29 -21.48 -8.21
N LEU A 238 -0.16 -20.98 -6.97
CA LEU A 238 0.50 -21.70 -5.88
C LEU A 238 -0.26 -23.00 -5.56
N VAL A 239 -1.58 -22.96 -5.46
CA VAL A 239 -2.41 -24.16 -5.24
C VAL A 239 -2.20 -25.18 -6.38
N TYR A 240 -2.16 -24.72 -7.63
CA TYR A 240 -1.90 -25.60 -8.79
C TYR A 240 -0.50 -26.21 -8.75
N SER A 241 0.50 -25.44 -8.33
CA SER A 241 1.87 -25.92 -8.13
C SER A 241 1.91 -27.01 -7.04
N ASP A 242 1.32 -26.75 -5.88
CA ASP A 242 1.30 -27.67 -4.73
C ASP A 242 0.50 -28.95 -5.04
N THR A 243 -0.47 -28.89 -5.94
CA THR A 243 -1.29 -30.03 -6.38
C THR A 243 -0.78 -30.69 -7.66
N ASN A 244 0.48 -30.43 -8.05
CA ASN A 244 1.14 -31.00 -9.24
C ASN A 244 0.40 -30.76 -10.55
N ARG A 245 -0.13 -29.55 -10.73
CA ARG A 245 -0.81 -29.08 -11.97
C ARG A 245 -0.03 -27.93 -12.60
N PRO A 246 1.23 -28.16 -13.04
CA PRO A 246 2.16 -27.08 -13.40
C PRO A 246 1.68 -26.24 -14.58
N MET A 247 0.98 -26.81 -15.54
CA MET A 247 0.51 -26.07 -16.72
C MET A 247 -0.57 -25.04 -16.35
N LEU A 248 -1.44 -25.37 -15.39
CA LEU A 248 -2.44 -24.42 -14.88
C LEU A 248 -1.77 -23.32 -14.06
N ALA A 249 -0.78 -23.68 -13.24
CA ALA A 249 0.00 -22.71 -12.49
C ALA A 249 0.73 -21.71 -13.41
N LEU A 250 1.36 -22.20 -14.48
CA LEU A 250 2.02 -21.34 -15.48
C LEU A 250 1.04 -20.38 -16.13
N ALA A 251 -0.15 -20.84 -16.51
CA ALA A 251 -1.18 -19.99 -17.11
C ALA A 251 -1.63 -18.87 -16.17
N ASP A 252 -1.79 -19.17 -14.87
CA ASP A 252 -2.16 -18.17 -13.87
C ASP A 252 -1.00 -17.20 -13.60
N PHE A 253 0.25 -17.66 -13.51
CA PHE A 253 1.40 -16.74 -13.42
C PHE A 253 1.54 -15.85 -14.67
N ASP A 254 1.27 -16.40 -15.87
CA ASP A 254 1.26 -15.61 -17.10
C ASP A 254 0.19 -14.51 -17.05
N LYS A 255 -0.98 -14.82 -16.47
CA LYS A 255 -2.04 -13.84 -16.26
C LYS A 255 -1.64 -12.74 -15.27
N VAL A 256 -0.97 -13.10 -14.18
CA VAL A 256 -0.41 -12.10 -13.23
C VAL A 256 0.57 -11.17 -13.93
N ILE A 257 1.50 -11.71 -14.74
CA ILE A 257 2.49 -10.92 -15.48
C ILE A 257 1.84 -10.05 -16.55
N GLN A 258 0.75 -10.50 -17.17
CA GLN A 258 -0.02 -9.68 -18.10
C GLN A 258 -0.65 -8.47 -17.39
N LEU A 259 -1.12 -8.64 -16.15
CA LEU A 259 -1.73 -7.59 -15.35
C LEU A 259 -0.68 -6.66 -14.72
N ASP A 260 0.45 -7.22 -14.28
CA ASP A 260 1.59 -6.49 -13.72
C ASP A 260 2.91 -7.08 -14.22
N SER A 261 3.46 -6.50 -15.28
CA SER A 261 4.69 -6.94 -15.93
C SER A 261 5.96 -6.68 -15.09
N THR A 262 5.86 -6.02 -13.95
CA THR A 262 6.99 -5.70 -13.07
C THR A 262 7.03 -6.59 -11.81
N ASN A 263 6.09 -7.52 -11.68
CA ASN A 263 5.95 -8.37 -10.51
C ASN A 263 7.06 -9.42 -10.40
N SER A 264 8.17 -9.04 -9.76
CA SER A 264 9.34 -9.92 -9.62
C SER A 264 9.07 -11.20 -8.83
N LEU A 265 8.14 -11.17 -7.86
CA LEU A 265 7.74 -12.37 -7.12
C LEU A 265 7.09 -13.42 -8.02
N THR A 266 6.27 -12.98 -8.98
CA THR A 266 5.64 -13.89 -9.93
C THR A 266 6.65 -14.49 -10.90
N TYR A 267 7.56 -13.69 -11.44
CA TYR A 267 8.65 -14.21 -12.27
C TYR A 267 9.47 -15.24 -11.49
N PHE A 268 9.79 -14.98 -10.23
CA PHE A 268 10.56 -15.91 -9.41
C PHE A 268 9.84 -17.25 -9.23
N ASN A 269 8.56 -17.24 -8.85
CA ASN A 269 7.77 -18.48 -8.68
C ASN A 269 7.59 -19.22 -10.00
N ARG A 270 7.38 -18.51 -11.11
CA ARG A 270 7.27 -19.12 -12.44
C ARG A 270 8.60 -19.74 -12.87
N ALA A 271 9.73 -19.07 -12.61
CA ALA A 271 11.07 -19.62 -12.87
C ALA A 271 11.33 -20.91 -12.08
N MET A 272 10.98 -20.91 -10.78
CA MET A 272 11.11 -22.10 -9.95
C MET A 272 10.28 -23.27 -10.52
N LEU A 273 9.04 -23.01 -10.91
CA LEU A 273 8.17 -24.04 -11.49
C LEU A 273 8.70 -24.53 -12.82
N ARG A 274 9.17 -23.64 -13.72
CA ARG A 274 9.82 -23.99 -14.98
C ARG A 274 11.08 -24.84 -14.77
N THR A 275 11.87 -24.50 -13.74
CA THR A 275 13.04 -25.32 -13.36
C THR A 275 12.62 -26.72 -12.94
N GLN A 276 11.56 -26.87 -12.15
CA GLN A 276 11.05 -28.18 -11.70
C GLN A 276 10.58 -29.08 -12.87
N ILE A 277 9.96 -28.46 -13.88
CA ILE A 277 9.49 -29.22 -15.05
C ILE A 277 10.55 -29.35 -16.17
N GLY A 278 11.77 -28.88 -15.95
CA GLY A 278 12.88 -28.97 -16.90
C GLY A 278 12.90 -27.94 -18.01
N ASP A 279 12.06 -26.91 -17.95
CA ASP A 279 12.03 -25.79 -18.91
C ASP A 279 13.08 -24.73 -18.56
N TYR A 280 14.35 -25.16 -18.61
CA TYR A 280 15.49 -24.39 -18.10
C TYR A 280 15.69 -23.05 -18.82
N ASN A 281 15.53 -23.01 -20.16
CA ASN A 281 15.77 -21.80 -20.92
C ASN A 281 14.77 -20.70 -20.53
N ARG A 282 13.46 -21.01 -20.46
CA ARG A 282 12.46 -20.04 -20.04
C ARG A 282 12.53 -19.74 -18.55
N ALA A 283 13.08 -20.63 -17.72
CA ALA A 283 13.37 -20.34 -16.33
C ALA A 283 14.46 -19.26 -16.19
N LEU A 284 15.53 -19.33 -17.02
CA LEU A 284 16.59 -18.32 -17.04
C LEU A 284 16.03 -16.94 -17.45
N ASP A 285 15.18 -16.87 -18.48
CA ASP A 285 14.55 -15.61 -18.89
C ASP A 285 13.76 -14.95 -17.72
N ASP A 286 13.04 -15.76 -16.94
CA ASP A 286 12.31 -15.29 -15.78
C ASP A 286 13.25 -14.85 -14.64
N TYR A 287 14.31 -15.62 -14.34
CA TYR A 287 15.30 -15.22 -13.34
C TYR A 287 16.02 -13.92 -13.74
N ASP A 288 16.27 -13.71 -15.04
CA ASP A 288 16.85 -12.46 -15.54
C ASP A 288 15.91 -11.26 -15.27
N LYS A 289 14.60 -11.44 -15.41
CA LYS A 289 13.62 -10.42 -15.04
C LYS A 289 13.64 -10.15 -13.53
N VAL A 290 13.75 -11.20 -12.70
CA VAL A 290 13.88 -11.00 -11.24
C VAL A 290 15.17 -10.26 -10.91
N ALA A 291 16.31 -10.61 -11.50
CA ALA A 291 17.58 -9.91 -11.28
C ALA A 291 17.52 -8.43 -11.71
N LEU A 292 16.75 -8.13 -12.76
CA LEU A 292 16.54 -6.75 -13.22
C LEU A 292 15.70 -5.93 -12.24
N TYR A 293 14.57 -6.49 -11.77
CA TYR A 293 13.63 -5.78 -10.91
C TYR A 293 13.99 -5.82 -9.42
N SER A 294 14.74 -6.84 -9.00
CA SER A 294 15.17 -7.05 -7.61
C SER A 294 16.64 -7.51 -7.54
N PRO A 295 17.59 -6.64 -7.89
CA PRO A 295 19.00 -7.01 -8.04
C PRO A 295 19.67 -7.44 -6.74
N ASN A 296 19.11 -7.12 -5.59
CA ASN A 296 19.61 -7.51 -4.27
C ASN A 296 19.02 -8.82 -3.76
N ASN A 297 18.19 -9.50 -4.56
CA ASN A 297 17.63 -10.80 -4.18
C ASN A 297 18.68 -11.93 -4.33
N VAL A 298 19.17 -12.42 -3.21
CA VAL A 298 20.20 -13.47 -3.17
C VAL A 298 19.74 -14.77 -3.82
N LEU A 299 18.45 -15.11 -3.62
CA LEU A 299 17.92 -16.39 -4.10
C LEU A 299 17.79 -16.46 -5.62
N VAL A 300 17.64 -15.34 -6.30
CA VAL A 300 17.61 -15.37 -7.76
C VAL A 300 18.94 -15.83 -8.33
N TYR A 301 20.04 -15.31 -7.83
CA TYR A 301 21.38 -15.73 -8.28
C TYR A 301 21.67 -17.19 -7.89
N TYR A 302 21.29 -17.57 -6.68
CA TYR A 302 21.48 -18.95 -6.22
C TYR A 302 20.70 -19.96 -7.07
N ASN A 303 19.41 -19.70 -7.36
CA ASN A 303 18.59 -20.62 -8.13
C ASN A 303 18.95 -20.58 -9.62
N ARG A 304 19.27 -19.42 -10.18
CA ARG A 304 19.73 -19.28 -11.57
C ARG A 304 21.06 -20.01 -11.80
N ALA A 305 21.99 -19.93 -10.80
CA ALA A 305 23.21 -20.71 -10.82
C ALA A 305 22.93 -22.22 -10.89
N GLY A 306 21.93 -22.70 -10.12
CA GLY A 306 21.51 -24.09 -10.20
C GLY A 306 21.04 -24.50 -11.61
N VAL A 307 20.28 -23.62 -12.29
CA VAL A 307 19.83 -23.85 -13.66
C VAL A 307 21.00 -23.87 -14.66
N TYR A 308 21.93 -22.90 -14.57
CA TYR A 308 23.15 -22.90 -15.39
C TYR A 308 23.98 -24.19 -15.20
N ALA A 309 24.09 -24.66 -13.94
CA ALA A 309 24.81 -25.93 -13.65
C ALA A 309 24.12 -27.13 -14.30
N GLN A 310 22.77 -27.19 -14.36
CA GLN A 310 22.02 -28.25 -15.05
C GLN A 310 22.23 -28.21 -16.57
N LEU A 311 22.40 -27.02 -17.13
CA LEU A 311 22.69 -26.83 -18.56
C LEU A 311 24.17 -27.06 -18.92
N GLY A 312 25.04 -27.31 -17.92
CA GLY A 312 26.49 -27.47 -18.14
C GLY A 312 27.24 -26.15 -18.30
N GLU A 313 26.58 -25.01 -18.09
CA GLU A 313 27.20 -23.68 -18.15
C GLU A 313 27.89 -23.32 -16.82
N LEU A 314 28.96 -24.08 -16.51
CA LEU A 314 29.58 -24.12 -15.18
C LEU A 314 30.19 -22.79 -14.76
N GLU A 315 30.76 -22.03 -15.67
CA GLU A 315 31.36 -20.72 -15.40
C GLU A 315 30.29 -19.71 -14.98
N LYS A 316 29.16 -19.65 -15.74
CA LYS A 316 28.03 -18.77 -15.39
C LYS A 316 27.42 -19.13 -14.04
N ALA A 317 27.34 -20.43 -13.74
CA ALA A 317 26.86 -20.90 -12.46
C ALA A 317 27.78 -20.44 -11.29
N ILE A 318 29.10 -20.48 -11.49
CA ILE A 318 30.08 -19.99 -10.52
C ILE A 318 29.96 -18.49 -10.29
N ASP A 319 29.74 -17.72 -11.35
CA ASP A 319 29.57 -16.26 -11.29
C ASP A 319 28.30 -15.90 -10.49
N ASP A 320 27.21 -16.60 -10.73
CA ASP A 320 25.96 -16.40 -10.02
C ASP A 320 26.03 -16.82 -8.54
N TYR A 321 26.65 -17.98 -8.23
CA TYR A 321 26.91 -18.31 -6.83
C TYR A 321 27.82 -17.29 -6.16
N SER A 322 28.78 -16.73 -6.89
CA SER A 322 29.65 -15.67 -6.36
C SER A 322 28.88 -14.38 -6.10
N SER A 323 27.90 -14.05 -6.94
CA SER A 323 26.98 -12.93 -6.72
C SER A 323 26.09 -13.13 -5.50
N ALA A 324 25.55 -14.34 -5.32
CA ALA A 324 24.78 -14.70 -4.13
C ALA A 324 25.62 -14.59 -2.85
N ILE A 325 26.87 -15.06 -2.88
CA ILE A 325 27.82 -14.96 -1.76
C ILE A 325 28.19 -13.52 -1.46
N LYS A 326 28.39 -12.68 -2.49
CA LYS A 326 28.68 -11.25 -2.32
C LYS A 326 27.54 -10.52 -1.61
N LEU A 327 26.30 -10.83 -1.96
CA LEU A 327 25.10 -10.27 -1.34
C LEU A 327 24.88 -10.81 0.08
N TYR A 328 25.15 -12.10 0.29
CA TYR A 328 24.99 -12.75 1.58
C TYR A 328 26.19 -13.68 1.89
N PRO A 329 27.25 -13.16 2.55
CA PRO A 329 28.50 -13.91 2.82
C PRO A 329 28.35 -15.12 3.75
N ASP A 330 27.24 -15.24 4.48
CA ASP A 330 26.95 -16.37 5.36
C ASP A 330 26.19 -17.51 4.67
N PHE A 331 25.94 -17.43 3.36
CA PHE A 331 25.17 -18.42 2.63
C PHE A 331 25.97 -19.69 2.32
N ALA A 332 26.13 -20.57 3.32
CA ALA A 332 26.95 -21.79 3.25
C ALA A 332 26.66 -22.66 2.03
N ASN A 333 25.36 -22.83 1.63
CA ASN A 333 25.02 -23.64 0.47
C ASN A 333 25.60 -23.12 -0.84
N ALA A 334 25.68 -21.80 -1.01
CA ALA A 334 26.25 -21.20 -2.22
C ALA A 334 27.75 -21.53 -2.34
N TYR A 335 28.52 -21.55 -1.22
CA TYR A 335 29.92 -22.03 -1.21
C TYR A 335 30.01 -23.52 -1.55
N ILE A 336 29.14 -24.37 -0.98
CA ILE A 336 29.13 -25.80 -1.26
C ILE A 336 28.97 -26.08 -2.76
N TYR A 337 27.96 -25.47 -3.38
CA TYR A 337 27.67 -25.70 -4.80
C TYR A 337 28.74 -25.07 -5.69
N ARG A 338 29.21 -23.86 -5.39
CA ARG A 338 30.35 -23.25 -6.12
C ARG A 338 31.62 -24.09 -6.04
N GLY A 339 31.91 -24.61 -4.86
CA GLY A 339 33.07 -25.49 -4.67
C GLY A 339 32.97 -26.76 -5.51
N ARG A 340 31.80 -27.40 -5.58
CA ARG A 340 31.58 -28.58 -6.45
C ARG A 340 31.78 -28.25 -7.94
N LEU A 341 31.34 -27.10 -8.40
CA LEU A 341 31.54 -26.68 -9.80
C LEU A 341 33.01 -26.38 -10.10
N ARG A 342 33.75 -25.80 -9.14
CA ARG A 342 35.21 -25.59 -9.24
C ARG A 342 35.98 -26.89 -9.35
N GLU A 343 35.57 -27.92 -8.62
CA GLU A 343 36.18 -29.29 -8.75
C GLU A 343 36.00 -29.82 -10.18
N LEU A 344 34.80 -29.65 -10.77
CA LEU A 344 34.54 -30.07 -12.15
C LEU A 344 35.40 -29.29 -13.17
N LEU A 345 35.65 -28.02 -12.92
CA LEU A 345 36.51 -27.16 -13.75
C LEU A 345 38.01 -27.28 -13.42
N ARG A 346 38.40 -28.27 -12.61
CA ARG A 346 39.79 -28.52 -12.22
C ARG A 346 40.45 -27.37 -11.45
N ASP A 347 39.69 -26.66 -10.63
CA ASP A 347 40.15 -25.69 -9.62
C ASP A 347 40.05 -26.28 -8.20
N PRO A 348 40.98 -27.20 -7.81
CA PRO A 348 40.90 -27.84 -6.50
C PRO A 348 41.24 -26.89 -5.35
N GLN A 349 41.98 -25.82 -5.61
CA GLN A 349 42.33 -24.83 -4.58
C GLN A 349 41.13 -23.97 -4.23
N GLY A 350 40.42 -23.45 -5.23
CA GLY A 350 39.18 -22.71 -5.05
C GLY A 350 38.08 -23.58 -4.43
N ALA A 351 37.95 -24.82 -4.87
CA ALA A 351 37.00 -25.78 -4.31
C ALA A 351 37.25 -26.07 -2.83
N LYS A 352 38.52 -26.28 -2.45
CA LYS A 352 38.91 -26.48 -1.03
C LYS A 352 38.57 -25.25 -0.19
N LYS A 353 38.93 -24.05 -0.66
CA LYS A 353 38.64 -22.81 0.04
C LYS A 353 37.11 -22.61 0.27
N ASP A 354 36.31 -22.92 -0.73
CA ASP A 354 34.84 -22.82 -0.61
C ASP A 354 34.32 -23.85 0.40
N ARG A 355 34.82 -25.10 0.37
CA ARG A 355 34.42 -26.15 1.31
C ARG A 355 34.76 -25.78 2.75
N ASP A 356 35.99 -25.34 2.98
CA ASP A 356 36.46 -24.93 4.31
C ASP A 356 35.64 -23.75 4.84
N THR A 357 35.30 -22.77 3.95
CA THR A 357 34.46 -21.64 4.29
C THR A 357 33.03 -22.09 4.64
N ALA A 358 32.45 -22.99 3.85
CA ALA A 358 31.11 -23.51 4.10
C ALA A 358 31.04 -24.25 5.44
N GLN A 359 32.07 -25.11 5.74
CA GLN A 359 32.14 -25.84 7.01
C GLN A 359 32.21 -24.85 8.19
N LYS A 360 33.05 -23.83 8.08
CA LYS A 360 33.16 -22.78 9.10
C LYS A 360 31.82 -22.09 9.34
N LYS A 361 31.11 -21.67 8.25
CA LYS A 361 29.82 -21.02 8.35
C LYS A 361 28.75 -21.95 8.97
N ILE A 362 28.74 -23.21 8.62
CA ILE A 362 27.83 -24.20 9.23
C ILE A 362 28.16 -24.40 10.72
N ALA A 363 29.46 -24.46 11.11
CA ALA A 363 29.86 -24.60 12.50
C ALA A 363 29.49 -23.36 13.34
N GLU A 364 29.73 -22.16 12.81
CA GLU A 364 29.31 -20.90 13.42
C GLU A 364 27.79 -20.84 13.60
N TYR A 365 27.04 -21.29 12.62
CA TYR A 365 25.59 -21.38 12.69
C TYR A 365 25.13 -22.37 13.76
N ARG A 366 25.71 -23.59 13.80
CA ARG A 366 25.40 -24.62 14.80
C ARG A 366 25.75 -24.18 16.22
N SER A 367 26.83 -23.43 16.41
CA SER A 367 27.20 -22.93 17.75
C SER A 367 26.20 -21.90 18.29
N ARG A 368 25.55 -21.15 17.41
CA ARG A 368 24.46 -20.24 17.78
C ARG A 368 23.13 -20.95 18.07
N LEU A 369 22.99 -22.21 17.60
CA LEU A 369 21.80 -23.03 17.78
C LEU A 369 21.75 -23.80 19.11
N SER A 370 22.83 -23.78 19.91
CA SER A 370 22.86 -24.46 21.21
C SER A 370 21.92 -23.83 22.26
N ASP A 371 21.29 -22.72 21.92
CA ASP A 371 20.18 -22.13 22.68
C ASP A 371 18.86 -22.77 22.20
N SER A 372 18.15 -23.45 23.08
CA SER A 372 17.01 -24.37 22.83
C SER A 372 15.77 -23.78 22.16
N THR A 373 15.85 -22.55 21.71
CA THR A 373 14.76 -21.80 21.03
C THR A 373 14.97 -21.66 19.52
N TYR A 374 16.08 -22.14 18.97
CA TYR A 374 16.44 -21.92 17.55
C TYR A 374 16.14 -23.15 16.69
N SER A 375 15.19 -23.02 15.77
CA SER A 375 15.02 -23.95 14.64
C SER A 375 16.04 -23.60 13.52
N ILE A 376 16.64 -24.61 12.88
CA ILE A 376 17.52 -24.47 11.70
C ILE A 376 16.86 -23.62 10.60
N TYR A 377 15.53 -23.61 10.54
CA TYR A 377 14.75 -22.81 9.61
C TYR A 377 14.42 -21.40 10.14
N ALA A 378 14.48 -21.14 11.45
CA ALA A 378 14.07 -19.85 12.02
C ALA A 378 15.10 -18.75 11.78
N ASP A 379 16.41 -19.04 11.81
CA ASP A 379 17.45 -18.03 11.53
C ASP A 379 17.60 -17.80 10.02
N THR A 380 17.40 -18.83 9.21
CA THR A 380 17.26 -18.68 7.75
C THR A 380 15.97 -17.98 7.38
N THR A 381 14.85 -18.17 8.08
CA THR A 381 13.59 -17.51 7.75
C THR A 381 13.56 -16.03 8.12
N GLN A 382 14.08 -15.58 9.25
CA GLN A 382 14.10 -14.14 9.58
C GLN A 382 15.07 -13.34 8.71
N ARG A 383 16.21 -13.92 8.32
CA ARG A 383 17.12 -13.33 7.33
C ARG A 383 16.72 -13.66 5.91
N PHE A 384 16.07 -14.79 5.67
CA PHE A 384 15.49 -15.18 4.38
C PHE A 384 14.32 -14.31 3.99
N ASP A 385 13.49 -13.86 4.91
CA ASP A 385 12.45 -12.88 4.64
C ASP A 385 13.03 -11.53 4.17
N ARG A 386 14.23 -11.16 4.68
CA ARG A 386 14.99 -10.03 4.13
C ARG A 386 15.66 -10.34 2.79
N LEU A 387 16.06 -11.60 2.55
CA LEU A 387 16.62 -12.08 1.29
C LEU A 387 15.56 -12.26 0.22
N LEU A 388 14.30 -12.49 0.62
CA LEU A 388 13.11 -12.54 -0.22
C LEU A 388 12.47 -11.17 -0.42
N SER A 389 13.13 -10.06 0.01
CA SER A 389 12.62 -8.74 -0.30
C SER A 389 12.62 -8.55 -1.81
N PHE A 390 11.48 -8.83 -2.40
CA PHE A 390 11.21 -8.44 -3.76
C PHE A 390 10.88 -6.95 -3.73
N ASP A 391 11.69 -6.13 -4.38
CA ASP A 391 11.47 -4.69 -4.56
C ASP A 391 10.29 -4.43 -5.51
N SER A 392 9.33 -5.34 -5.57
CA SER A 392 8.14 -5.19 -6.39
C SER A 392 7.03 -4.49 -5.61
N LYS A 393 6.13 -3.85 -6.32
CA LYS A 393 4.90 -3.26 -5.78
C LYS A 393 4.05 -4.26 -4.98
N PHE A 394 4.25 -5.56 -5.20
CA PHE A 394 3.67 -6.64 -4.40
C PHE A 394 4.18 -6.65 -2.96
N SER A 395 5.40 -6.14 -2.75
CA SER A 395 6.01 -5.95 -1.42
C SER A 395 5.95 -4.50 -0.94
N GLY A 396 5.70 -3.53 -1.82
CA GLY A 396 5.92 -2.11 -1.55
C GLY A 396 4.74 -1.32 -1.01
N GLY A 397 3.53 -1.65 -1.33
CA GLY A 397 2.37 -0.87 -0.91
C GLY A 397 1.67 -1.52 0.28
N SER A 398 1.98 -1.11 1.48
CA SER A 398 1.37 -1.70 2.66
C SER A 398 -0.16 -1.54 2.71
N PHE A 399 -0.68 -0.49 2.12
CA PHE A 399 -2.12 -0.22 2.04
C PHE A 399 -2.81 -1.08 0.95
N ASP A 400 -2.19 -1.20 -0.22
CA ASP A 400 -2.72 -1.96 -1.36
C ASP A 400 -2.73 -3.48 -1.07
N ARG A 401 -1.80 -3.98 -0.24
CA ARG A 401 -1.80 -5.37 0.22
C ARG A 401 -2.99 -5.71 1.11
N ILE A 402 -3.41 -4.79 1.96
CA ILE A 402 -4.50 -5.01 2.90
C ILE A 402 -5.84 -4.98 2.17
N THR A 403 -5.99 -4.06 1.23
CA THR A 403 -7.23 -3.88 0.46
C THR A 403 -7.31 -4.76 -0.78
N GLY A 404 -6.17 -5.35 -1.23
CA GLY A 404 -6.10 -6.12 -2.46
C GLY A 404 -6.17 -5.28 -3.73
N HIS A 405 -6.11 -3.97 -3.62
CA HIS A 405 -6.05 -3.07 -4.76
C HIS A 405 -4.60 -2.94 -5.23
N ASN A 406 -4.33 -3.43 -6.42
CA ASN A 406 -3.06 -3.18 -7.09
C ASN A 406 -3.02 -1.74 -7.59
N GLY A 407 -1.91 -1.05 -7.30
CA GLY A 407 -1.68 0.32 -7.72
C GLY A 407 -1.47 0.54 -9.22
N GLY A 408 -2.43 0.12 -10.02
CA GLY A 408 -2.71 0.77 -11.30
C GLY A 408 -3.65 1.90 -10.97
N HIS A 409 -3.31 3.13 -11.18
CA HIS A 409 -4.08 4.37 -11.18
C HIS A 409 -5.61 4.29 -10.87
N GLU A 410 -6.07 3.23 -10.24
CA GLU A 410 -7.42 3.12 -9.73
C GLU A 410 -7.47 3.93 -8.44
N GLU A 411 -8.30 4.94 -8.50
CA GLU A 411 -8.82 5.72 -7.41
C GLU A 411 -8.78 4.91 -6.13
N MET A 412 -7.99 5.34 -5.14
CA MET A 412 -8.34 4.97 -3.79
C MET A 412 -9.78 5.48 -3.62
N ARG A 413 -10.74 4.60 -3.78
CA ARG A 413 -12.07 4.83 -3.24
C ARG A 413 -11.84 4.90 -1.74
N LEU A 414 -11.44 6.10 -1.33
CA LEU A 414 -11.63 6.50 0.04
C LEU A 414 -13.03 6.03 0.34
N LEU A 415 -13.19 5.19 1.34
CA LEU A 415 -14.46 4.67 1.76
C LEU A 415 -15.54 5.73 1.55
N PRO A 416 -16.80 5.35 1.27
CA PRO A 416 -17.92 6.27 1.02
C PRO A 416 -18.15 7.33 2.10
N LEU A 417 -17.26 7.43 3.08
CA LEU A 417 -17.11 8.54 4.03
C LEU A 417 -17.08 9.91 3.37
N PHE A 418 -16.74 9.96 2.11
CA PHE A 418 -16.68 11.18 1.29
C PHE A 418 -17.70 11.18 0.16
N LYS A 419 -18.92 10.71 0.40
CA LYS A 419 -20.04 11.31 -0.29
C LYS A 419 -20.02 12.78 0.10
N PHE A 420 -19.46 13.61 -0.77
CA PHE A 420 -19.72 15.04 -0.76
C PHE A 420 -21.19 15.23 -1.04
N THR A 421 -22.00 15.05 -0.04
CA THR A 421 -23.37 15.53 -0.07
C THR A 421 -23.22 17.04 -0.10
N LEU A 422 -23.73 17.66 -1.15
CA LEU A 422 -24.08 19.08 -1.12
C LEU A 422 -25.12 19.23 0.00
N MET A 423 -24.68 19.36 1.25
CA MET A 423 -25.55 19.80 2.32
C MET A 423 -25.86 21.24 2.01
N ARG A 424 -27.14 21.51 1.72
CA ARG A 424 -27.65 22.89 1.81
C ARG A 424 -27.35 23.36 3.24
N PRO A 425 -27.00 24.64 3.43
CA PRO A 425 -26.73 25.20 4.76
C PRO A 425 -27.81 24.88 5.81
N ASP A 426 -29.05 24.73 5.36
CA ASP A 426 -30.26 24.51 6.15
C ASP A 426 -30.48 23.06 6.62
N THR A 427 -29.67 22.10 6.14
CA THR A 427 -29.78 20.67 6.47
C THR A 427 -28.61 20.14 7.27
N VAL A 428 -27.79 21.00 7.84
CA VAL A 428 -26.79 20.59 8.84
C VAL A 428 -27.58 20.04 10.03
N PRO A 429 -27.50 18.73 10.33
CA PRO A 429 -28.09 18.24 11.58
C PRO A 429 -27.42 19.06 12.67
N THR A 430 -28.23 19.72 13.47
CA THR A 430 -27.78 20.50 14.59
C THR A 430 -26.77 19.69 15.39
N VAL A 431 -25.52 20.18 15.41
CA VAL A 431 -24.37 19.57 16.12
C VAL A 431 -24.58 19.72 17.65
N GLU A 432 -25.80 19.63 18.13
CA GLU A 432 -26.17 19.85 19.54
C GLU A 432 -25.78 18.70 20.47
N ARG A 433 -25.15 17.63 19.98
CA ARG A 433 -24.87 16.45 20.81
C ARG A 433 -23.40 16.30 21.29
N TYR A 434 -22.48 17.09 20.79
CA TYR A 434 -21.09 16.97 21.20
C TYR A 434 -20.50 18.33 21.59
N HIS A 435 -20.56 18.64 22.88
CA HIS A 435 -19.82 19.76 23.47
C HIS A 435 -18.34 19.41 23.57
N VAL A 436 -17.59 19.63 22.50
CA VAL A 436 -16.13 19.62 22.58
C VAL A 436 -15.71 21.08 22.85
N GLN A 437 -15.20 21.33 24.02
CA GLN A 437 -14.77 22.67 24.49
C GLN A 437 -13.90 23.39 23.46
N ARG A 438 -13.03 22.67 22.79
CA ARG A 438 -12.12 23.16 21.75
C ARG A 438 -12.84 23.67 20.49
N VAL A 439 -13.98 23.09 20.13
CA VAL A 439 -14.83 23.55 19.01
C VAL A 439 -15.58 24.80 19.41
N GLU A 440 -16.06 24.89 20.64
CA GLU A 440 -16.74 26.09 21.16
C GLU A 440 -15.76 27.26 21.32
N ASP A 441 -14.55 27.02 21.79
CA ASP A 441 -13.51 28.03 21.93
C ASP A 441 -13.05 28.58 20.57
N PHE A 442 -13.02 27.70 19.55
CA PHE A 442 -12.73 28.12 18.17
C PHE A 442 -13.88 28.97 17.60
N ARG A 443 -15.14 28.53 17.75
CA ARG A 443 -16.31 29.31 17.34
C ARG A 443 -16.34 30.70 17.97
N LYS A 444 -16.12 30.80 19.28
CA LYS A 444 -16.04 32.08 20.01
C LYS A 444 -14.94 32.99 19.49
N ARG A 445 -13.81 32.46 19.05
CA ARG A 445 -12.73 33.26 18.42
C ARG A 445 -13.15 33.79 17.07
N VAL A 446 -13.73 32.95 16.23
CA VAL A 446 -14.18 33.33 14.89
C VAL A 446 -15.29 34.35 14.96
N ASP A 447 -16.30 34.17 15.86
CA ASP A 447 -17.38 35.12 16.05
C ASP A 447 -16.89 36.47 16.58
N ASN A 448 -15.78 36.52 17.35
CA ASN A 448 -15.17 37.75 17.83
C ASN A 448 -14.27 38.46 16.80
N GLU A 449 -13.78 37.77 15.77
CA GLU A 449 -12.96 38.38 14.70
C GLU A 449 -13.80 38.94 13.54
N TYR A 450 -15.10 38.62 13.48
CA TYR A 450 -16.05 39.10 12.44
C TYR A 450 -17.14 40.02 12.98
N LEU A 451 -17.14 40.41 14.24
CA LEU A 451 -17.89 41.48 14.84
C LEU A 451 -17.03 42.77 14.98
#